data_d7809bfa7a6091e36f175869f7e6d4e8
#
_entry.id   d7809bfa7a6091e36f175869f7e6d4e8
#
_cell.length_a   1.000
_cell.length_b   1.000
_cell.length_c   1.000
_cell.angle_alpha   90.00
_cell.angle_beta   90.00
_cell.angle_gamma   90.00
#
_symmetry.space_group_name_H-M   'P 1'
#
loop_
_entity.id
_entity.type
_entity.pdbx_description
1 polymer ?
#
loop_
_entity_poly.entity_id
_entity_poly.type
_entity_poly.pdbx_seq_one_letter_code
_entity_poly.pdbx_strand_id
1 'polypeptide(L)'
;MNDDLTLASATELAQSIGAGKCTARDVTEAMLARIALLNPTLNALCTPNAAALVEADAIDARRASGAAPRALEGVPFLVKDNIVTRGIRTTFGSKLLEHHIPDEDATSVERMRAAGGVLLGKTNTPEFAHDVNTSNLVFGTTRNPWDVNRTAGGSSGGTGCAVAAGFAPIGLGTDLGGSIRIPASFNGLFGIRPVPGRVPFYPTEFAWDTLVQHVQGPLTRNVEDLGLALSVLAGCDDRDPTSLPDQGLDFVRAARDGLDLQGKHIALSINLGGLVPVAPDVEAAVRAAANGFASLGCVVEEDCFDTTDLTAIIRGTRSFGMIARYIDRYEAHGAEMTAPLLNQIKGAMEVDVREVTNAERLRSDYWHRVRRFLLRYDYIITPAVGDTAFRLDAPLPDHVGEAAVARYYDIFLTAYAFSVTGLPAMSVPCGFDQNGLPIGLQIVGPRLREDLVLGAASTFSRAHPQHVRRAAVDIDAVRPVADAFASPGLVMR
;
A
#
# COMPACT_ATOMS: atom_id res chain seq x y z
N MET A 1 23.63 -18.90 -5.51
CA MET A 1 23.73 -18.10 -4.26
C MET A 1 23.05 -16.74 -4.35
N ASN A 2 23.02 -16.07 -5.52
CA ASN A 2 22.43 -14.73 -5.64
C ASN A 2 20.89 -14.70 -5.66
N ASP A 3 20.20 -15.74 -6.14
CA ASP A 3 18.73 -15.77 -6.17
C ASP A 3 18.13 -15.85 -4.77
N ASP A 4 18.78 -16.55 -3.84
CA ASP A 4 18.32 -16.68 -2.47
C ASP A 4 18.30 -15.34 -1.73
N LEU A 5 19.29 -14.45 -1.93
CA LEU A 5 19.36 -13.15 -1.24
C LEU A 5 18.24 -12.20 -1.67
N THR A 6 17.86 -12.18 -2.94
CA THR A 6 16.83 -11.23 -3.46
C THR A 6 15.41 -11.63 -3.07
N LEU A 7 15.18 -12.92 -2.78
CA LEU A 7 13.88 -13.45 -2.38
C LEU A 7 13.79 -13.72 -0.87
N ALA A 8 14.89 -13.62 -0.14
CA ALA A 8 14.91 -13.74 1.31
C ALA A 8 14.05 -12.66 1.98
N SER A 9 13.52 -12.96 3.15
CA SER A 9 12.79 -12.01 3.99
C SER A 9 13.74 -11.00 4.65
N ALA A 10 13.23 -9.88 5.11
CA ALA A 10 14.00 -8.91 5.89
C ALA A 10 14.59 -9.55 7.16
N THR A 11 13.77 -10.38 7.81
CA THR A 11 14.17 -11.11 9.02
C THR A 11 15.32 -12.10 8.74
N GLU A 12 15.23 -12.88 7.66
CA GLU A 12 16.30 -13.82 7.24
C GLU A 12 17.58 -13.08 6.85
N LEU A 13 17.47 -11.95 6.13
CA LEU A 13 18.62 -11.12 5.77
C LEU A 13 19.31 -10.55 7.01
N ALA A 14 18.56 -9.94 7.93
CA ALA A 14 19.11 -9.39 9.17
C ALA A 14 19.81 -10.47 10.00
N GLN A 15 19.23 -11.67 10.09
CA GLN A 15 19.85 -12.83 10.77
C GLN A 15 21.11 -13.31 10.07
N SER A 16 21.11 -13.41 8.73
CA SER A 16 22.25 -13.87 7.94
C SER A 16 23.43 -12.90 8.02
N ILE A 17 23.14 -11.60 7.92
CA ILE A 17 24.11 -10.53 8.13
C ILE A 17 24.61 -10.58 9.60
N GLY A 18 23.68 -10.72 10.58
CA GLY A 18 24.01 -10.88 12.00
C GLY A 18 24.94 -12.03 12.30
N ALA A 19 24.77 -13.16 11.63
CA ALA A 19 25.60 -14.36 11.77
C ALA A 19 26.90 -14.32 10.93
N GLY A 20 27.15 -13.25 10.14
CA GLY A 20 28.32 -13.14 9.26
C GLY A 20 28.30 -14.09 8.05
N LYS A 21 27.12 -14.60 7.67
CA LYS A 21 26.95 -15.46 6.48
C LYS A 21 27.01 -14.65 5.17
N CYS A 22 26.65 -13.40 5.21
CA CYS A 22 26.77 -12.40 4.14
C CYS A 22 26.95 -11.01 4.75
N THR A 23 27.37 -10.06 3.95
CA THR A 23 27.51 -8.65 4.32
C THR A 23 26.30 -7.84 3.85
N ALA A 24 26.10 -6.62 4.40
CA ALA A 24 25.11 -5.68 3.88
C ALA A 24 25.41 -5.33 2.42
N ARG A 25 26.70 -5.25 2.07
CA ARG A 25 27.17 -5.04 0.69
C ARG A 25 26.72 -6.16 -0.24
N ASP A 26 26.95 -7.44 0.12
CA ASP A 26 26.56 -8.59 -0.72
C ASP A 26 25.06 -8.58 -1.04
N VAL A 27 24.22 -8.30 -0.03
CA VAL A 27 22.75 -8.21 -0.18
C VAL A 27 22.37 -7.03 -1.09
N THR A 28 23.00 -5.87 -0.88
CA THR A 28 22.73 -4.67 -1.68
C THR A 28 23.13 -4.88 -3.14
N GLU A 29 24.30 -5.47 -3.42
CA GLU A 29 24.77 -5.79 -4.78
C GLU A 29 23.82 -6.77 -5.48
N ALA A 30 23.36 -7.83 -4.80
CA ALA A 30 22.42 -8.79 -5.37
C ALA A 30 21.11 -8.12 -5.78
N MET A 31 20.55 -7.24 -4.94
CA MET A 31 19.31 -6.53 -5.24
C MET A 31 19.50 -5.49 -6.35
N LEU A 32 20.61 -4.75 -6.38
CA LEU A 32 20.92 -3.81 -7.46
C LEU A 32 21.09 -4.53 -8.80
N ALA A 33 21.70 -5.72 -8.82
CA ALA A 33 21.81 -6.54 -10.03
C ALA A 33 20.41 -6.99 -10.52
N ARG A 34 19.52 -7.40 -9.61
CA ARG A 34 18.13 -7.76 -9.96
C ARG A 34 17.34 -6.55 -10.47
N ILE A 35 17.51 -5.39 -9.87
CA ILE A 35 16.93 -4.13 -10.35
C ILE A 35 17.41 -3.83 -11.78
N ALA A 36 18.71 -3.91 -12.04
CA ALA A 36 19.28 -3.66 -13.37
C ALA A 36 18.70 -4.61 -14.44
N LEU A 37 18.41 -5.85 -14.07
CA LEU A 37 17.81 -6.84 -14.98
C LEU A 37 16.34 -6.56 -15.29
N LEU A 38 15.50 -6.31 -14.28
CA LEU A 38 14.05 -6.32 -14.42
C LEU A 38 13.43 -4.93 -14.52
N ASN A 39 14.06 -3.89 -13.96
CA ASN A 39 13.47 -2.56 -13.91
C ASN A 39 13.31 -1.87 -15.28
N PRO A 40 14.15 -2.12 -16.31
CA PRO A 40 13.89 -1.59 -17.65
C PRO A 40 12.52 -1.98 -18.21
N THR A 41 12.01 -3.18 -17.86
CA THR A 41 10.67 -3.65 -18.24
C THR A 41 9.60 -3.17 -17.26
N LEU A 42 9.84 -3.34 -15.96
CA LEU A 42 8.84 -3.10 -14.91
C LEU A 42 8.61 -1.62 -14.61
N ASN A 43 9.62 -0.78 -14.77
CA ASN A 43 9.60 0.64 -14.44
C ASN A 43 9.07 0.91 -13.02
N ALA A 44 9.54 0.13 -12.07
CA ALA A 44 9.11 0.18 -10.66
C ALA A 44 9.96 1.12 -9.82
N LEU A 45 11.29 1.12 -10.03
CA LEU A 45 12.24 2.05 -9.41
C LEU A 45 12.48 3.24 -10.34
N CYS A 46 12.16 4.45 -9.90
CA CYS A 46 12.24 5.66 -10.72
C CYS A 46 13.46 6.54 -10.42
N THR A 47 13.99 6.49 -9.18
CA THR A 47 15.22 7.21 -8.80
C THR A 47 16.08 6.31 -7.90
N PRO A 48 17.16 5.71 -8.41
CA PRO A 48 18.08 4.92 -7.59
C PRO A 48 18.85 5.80 -6.60
N ASN A 49 19.18 5.23 -5.43
CA ASN A 49 20.10 5.85 -4.47
C ASN A 49 21.55 5.54 -4.89
N ALA A 50 22.27 6.52 -5.41
CA ALA A 50 23.66 6.35 -5.80
C ALA A 50 24.59 6.02 -4.62
N ALA A 51 24.18 6.30 -3.37
CA ALA A 51 24.97 6.02 -2.17
C ALA A 51 24.65 4.64 -1.53
N ALA A 52 23.78 3.82 -2.11
CA ALA A 52 23.32 2.56 -1.48
C ALA A 52 24.48 1.63 -1.07
N LEU A 53 25.50 1.46 -1.93
CA LEU A 53 26.67 0.65 -1.60
C LEU A 53 27.55 1.28 -0.51
N VAL A 54 27.66 2.62 -0.49
CA VAL A 54 28.40 3.34 0.55
C VAL A 54 27.68 3.23 1.91
N GLU A 55 26.33 3.29 1.91
CA GLU A 55 25.51 3.03 3.10
C GLU A 55 25.71 1.59 3.62
N ALA A 56 25.74 0.60 2.71
CA ALA A 56 26.00 -0.80 3.06
C ALA A 56 27.40 -0.99 3.65
N ASP A 57 28.45 -0.44 3.03
CA ASP A 57 29.83 -0.49 3.54
C ASP A 57 29.96 0.12 4.94
N ALA A 58 29.28 1.24 5.18
CA ALA A 58 29.27 1.88 6.51
C ALA A 58 28.62 0.99 7.58
N ILE A 59 27.58 0.24 7.22
CA ILE A 59 26.94 -0.73 8.11
C ILE A 59 27.89 -1.89 8.41
N ASP A 60 28.55 -2.45 7.39
CA ASP A 60 29.50 -3.54 7.56
C ASP A 60 30.70 -3.12 8.42
N ALA A 61 31.24 -1.91 8.21
CA ALA A 61 32.30 -1.34 9.06
C ALA A 61 31.85 -1.14 10.52
N ARG A 62 30.63 -0.65 10.73
CA ARG A 62 30.04 -0.52 12.06
C ARG A 62 29.93 -1.88 12.77
N ARG A 63 29.50 -2.91 12.05
CA ARG A 63 29.41 -4.27 12.60
C ARG A 63 30.79 -4.84 12.92
N ALA A 64 31.76 -4.64 12.03
CA ALA A 64 33.14 -5.08 12.27
C ALA A 64 33.76 -4.43 13.50
N SER A 65 33.32 -3.24 13.91
CA SER A 65 33.75 -2.58 15.16
C SER A 65 33.11 -3.17 16.43
N GLY A 66 32.24 -4.20 16.32
CA GLY A 66 31.55 -4.83 17.45
C GLY A 66 30.33 -4.08 17.96
N ALA A 67 29.80 -3.12 17.20
CA ALA A 67 28.59 -2.40 17.59
C ALA A 67 27.36 -3.34 17.61
N ALA A 68 26.45 -3.11 18.58
CA ALA A 68 25.24 -3.92 18.72
C ALA A 68 24.38 -3.84 17.45
N PRO A 69 23.79 -4.96 16.99
CA PRO A 69 22.93 -4.97 15.80
C PRO A 69 21.66 -4.15 15.99
N ARG A 70 21.20 -3.49 14.93
CA ARG A 70 19.94 -2.78 14.87
C ARG A 70 18.87 -3.66 14.22
N ALA A 71 17.59 -3.28 14.35
CA ALA A 71 16.46 -4.11 13.91
C ALA A 71 16.47 -4.46 12.41
N LEU A 72 16.96 -3.55 11.55
CA LEU A 72 17.04 -3.71 10.10
C LEU A 72 18.50 -3.66 9.60
N GLU A 73 19.47 -4.07 10.42
CA GLU A 73 20.90 -3.95 10.12
C GLU A 73 21.27 -4.55 8.77
N GLY A 74 21.54 -3.70 7.79
CA GLY A 74 21.92 -4.08 6.42
C GLY A 74 20.77 -4.54 5.52
N VAL A 75 19.53 -4.48 5.99
CA VAL A 75 18.35 -4.87 5.20
C VAL A 75 18.01 -3.78 4.19
N PRO A 76 17.94 -4.07 2.87
CA PRO A 76 17.53 -3.10 1.88
C PRO A 76 16.04 -2.77 1.96
N PHE A 77 15.70 -1.49 1.68
CA PHE A 77 14.31 -1.04 1.57
C PHE A 77 14.12 -0.01 0.45
N LEU A 78 12.88 0.17 0.06
CA LEU A 78 12.44 1.08 -1.00
C LEU A 78 11.41 2.08 -0.47
N VAL A 79 11.34 3.24 -1.10
CA VAL A 79 10.47 4.33 -0.66
C VAL A 79 9.70 4.91 -1.84
N LYS A 80 8.37 5.00 -1.73
CA LYS A 80 7.51 5.62 -2.74
C LYS A 80 7.93 7.07 -3.02
N ASP A 81 7.85 7.50 -4.27
CA ASP A 81 8.34 8.81 -4.72
C ASP A 81 7.53 10.02 -4.23
N ASN A 82 6.51 9.82 -3.42
CA ASN A 82 5.82 10.89 -2.68
C ASN A 82 6.19 10.95 -1.19
N ILE A 83 7.16 10.15 -0.73
CA ILE A 83 7.72 10.21 0.62
C ILE A 83 9.05 10.96 0.53
N VAL A 84 9.13 12.10 1.18
CA VAL A 84 10.28 13.00 1.14
C VAL A 84 11.55 12.29 1.61
N THR A 85 12.65 12.44 0.85
CA THR A 85 13.90 11.72 1.10
C THR A 85 15.10 12.63 0.84
N ARG A 86 15.87 12.96 1.88
CA ARG A 86 17.01 13.87 1.82
C ARG A 86 18.03 13.45 0.77
N GLY A 87 18.39 14.38 -0.09
CA GLY A 87 19.45 14.22 -1.08
C GLY A 87 19.11 13.30 -2.25
N ILE A 88 17.87 12.74 -2.28
CA ILE A 88 17.40 11.89 -3.38
C ILE A 88 16.24 12.57 -4.09
N ARG A 89 16.34 12.73 -5.40
CA ARG A 89 15.30 13.30 -6.24
C ARG A 89 13.95 12.67 -5.92
N THR A 90 12.97 13.51 -5.54
CA THR A 90 11.62 13.11 -5.12
C THR A 90 10.61 13.97 -5.88
N THR A 91 9.99 13.40 -6.90
CA THR A 91 9.22 14.15 -7.90
C THR A 91 7.72 14.16 -7.64
N PHE A 92 7.22 13.33 -6.73
CA PHE A 92 5.79 13.06 -6.56
C PHE A 92 5.10 12.60 -7.86
N GLY A 93 5.87 12.08 -8.82
CA GLY A 93 5.38 11.72 -10.16
C GLY A 93 4.94 12.92 -11.01
N SER A 94 5.30 14.16 -10.64
CA SER A 94 4.86 15.38 -11.30
C SER A 94 5.99 16.10 -12.02
N LYS A 95 5.70 16.62 -13.21
CA LYS A 95 6.59 17.54 -13.94
C LYS A 95 6.93 18.79 -13.15
N LEU A 96 6.03 19.26 -12.30
CA LEU A 96 6.24 20.44 -11.45
C LEU A 96 7.39 20.27 -10.46
N LEU A 97 7.69 19.02 -10.09
CA LEU A 97 8.74 18.66 -9.13
C LEU A 97 9.80 17.75 -9.77
N GLU A 98 9.90 17.74 -11.09
CA GLU A 98 10.78 16.81 -11.83
C GLU A 98 12.25 16.86 -11.36
N HIS A 99 12.73 17.99 -10.88
CA HIS A 99 14.11 18.21 -10.43
C HIS A 99 14.22 18.42 -8.91
N HIS A 100 13.13 18.23 -8.17
CA HIS A 100 13.13 18.50 -6.73
C HIS A 100 13.97 17.48 -5.96
N ILE A 101 14.90 18.00 -5.15
CA ILE A 101 15.74 17.21 -4.23
C ILE A 101 15.52 17.77 -2.83
N PRO A 102 14.85 17.02 -1.93
CA PRO A 102 14.61 17.44 -0.57
C PRO A 102 15.91 17.59 0.25
N ASP A 103 15.89 18.47 1.23
CA ASP A 103 16.96 18.68 2.21
C ASP A 103 16.73 17.98 3.55
N GLU A 104 15.57 17.31 3.71
CA GLU A 104 15.20 16.53 4.88
C GLU A 104 14.61 15.17 4.50
N ASP A 105 14.63 14.21 5.44
CA ASP A 105 13.95 12.93 5.32
C ASP A 105 12.55 12.98 5.94
N ALA A 106 11.61 12.24 5.40
CA ALA A 106 10.37 11.92 6.11
C ALA A 106 10.67 11.09 7.37
N THR A 107 9.88 11.26 8.45
CA THR A 107 10.02 10.50 9.70
C THR A 107 10.15 8.99 9.45
N SER A 108 9.38 8.45 8.53
CA SER A 108 9.47 7.02 8.16
C SER A 108 10.83 6.64 7.59
N VAL A 109 11.45 7.48 6.77
CA VAL A 109 12.78 7.25 6.18
C VAL A 109 13.87 7.39 7.25
N GLU A 110 13.79 8.44 8.11
CA GLU A 110 14.69 8.62 9.24
C GLU A 110 14.72 7.37 10.13
N ARG A 111 13.55 6.82 10.46
CA ARG A 111 13.41 5.63 11.32
C ARG A 111 13.96 4.37 10.67
N MET A 112 13.67 4.14 9.38
CA MET A 112 14.22 2.99 8.67
C MET A 112 15.75 3.03 8.59
N ARG A 113 16.33 4.20 8.28
CA ARG A 113 17.79 4.40 8.28
C ARG A 113 18.39 4.24 9.69
N ALA A 114 17.75 4.81 10.71
CA ALA A 114 18.19 4.67 12.11
C ALA A 114 18.16 3.21 12.58
N ALA A 115 17.20 2.43 12.11
CA ALA A 115 17.11 0.99 12.35
C ALA A 115 18.16 0.17 11.58
N GLY A 116 18.97 0.78 10.73
CA GLY A 116 20.04 0.14 9.97
C GLY A 116 19.68 -0.33 8.57
N GLY A 117 18.53 0.10 8.05
CA GLY A 117 18.13 -0.20 6.67
C GLY A 117 18.99 0.51 5.64
N VAL A 118 19.24 -0.14 4.48
CA VAL A 118 19.91 0.42 3.30
C VAL A 118 18.85 0.87 2.30
N LEU A 119 18.79 2.18 2.01
CA LEU A 119 17.85 2.70 1.02
C LEU A 119 18.35 2.46 -0.40
N LEU A 120 17.58 1.71 -1.23
CA LEU A 120 17.93 1.47 -2.62
C LEU A 120 17.45 2.55 -3.58
N GLY A 121 16.38 3.28 -3.23
CA GLY A 121 15.85 4.37 -4.05
C GLY A 121 14.36 4.59 -3.93
N LYS A 122 13.83 5.38 -4.89
CA LYS A 122 12.43 5.81 -4.96
C LYS A 122 11.67 4.93 -5.95
N THR A 123 10.45 4.55 -5.56
CA THR A 123 9.56 3.76 -6.42
C THR A 123 8.48 4.62 -7.05
N ASN A 124 8.09 4.28 -8.27
CA ASN A 124 7.17 5.06 -9.09
C ASN A 124 5.77 5.20 -8.45
N THR A 125 5.10 6.31 -8.75
CA THR A 125 3.76 6.68 -8.27
C THR A 125 3.04 7.48 -9.36
N PRO A 126 1.70 7.45 -9.48
CA PRO A 126 0.99 8.43 -10.30
C PRO A 126 1.19 9.84 -9.73
N GLU A 127 0.93 10.85 -10.54
CA GLU A 127 1.14 12.24 -10.17
C GLU A 127 0.43 12.59 -8.86
N PHE A 128 1.20 13.11 -7.88
CA PHE A 128 0.77 13.40 -6.51
C PHE A 128 0.00 12.25 -5.82
N ALA A 129 0.23 11.01 -6.27
CA ALA A 129 -0.44 9.81 -5.78
C ALA A 129 -1.97 9.78 -6.04
N HIS A 130 -2.45 10.44 -7.09
CA HIS A 130 -3.87 10.60 -7.37
C HIS A 130 -4.39 9.74 -8.53
N ASP A 131 -3.96 8.48 -8.64
CA ASP A 131 -4.60 7.48 -9.48
C ASP A 131 -4.41 6.07 -8.88
N VAL A 132 -5.19 5.11 -9.36
CA VAL A 132 -5.07 3.66 -9.09
C VAL A 132 -4.25 2.93 -10.14
N ASN A 133 -3.84 3.62 -11.21
CA ASN A 133 -2.83 3.18 -12.16
C ASN A 133 -1.55 3.98 -11.95
N THR A 134 -0.41 3.30 -11.75
CA THR A 134 0.87 3.96 -11.55
C THR A 134 1.49 4.36 -12.88
N SER A 135 1.16 5.58 -13.31
CA SER A 135 1.67 6.21 -14.53
C SER A 135 1.82 7.72 -14.32
N ASN A 136 2.87 8.33 -14.88
CA ASN A 136 3.09 9.77 -14.83
C ASN A 136 3.91 10.27 -16.02
N LEU A 137 3.99 11.61 -16.19
CA LEU A 137 4.68 12.26 -17.30
C LEU A 137 6.21 12.33 -17.12
N VAL A 138 6.74 11.98 -15.94
CA VAL A 138 8.20 12.02 -15.65
C VAL A 138 8.85 10.69 -15.99
N PHE A 139 8.22 9.57 -15.58
CA PHE A 139 8.82 8.24 -15.65
C PHE A 139 8.01 7.24 -16.49
N GLY A 140 6.75 7.55 -16.84
CA GLY A 140 5.87 6.62 -17.53
C GLY A 140 5.19 5.61 -16.61
N THR A 141 4.78 4.47 -17.16
CA THR A 141 3.91 3.47 -16.53
C THR A 141 4.71 2.35 -15.87
N THR A 142 4.35 1.99 -14.65
CA THR A 142 4.82 0.78 -13.96
C THR A 142 3.96 -0.42 -14.35
N ARG A 143 4.61 -1.54 -14.65
CA ARG A 143 3.98 -2.80 -15.08
C ARG A 143 3.92 -3.81 -13.94
N ASN A 144 2.95 -4.73 -14.00
CA ASN A 144 2.78 -5.75 -12.99
C ASN A 144 3.78 -6.91 -13.21
N PRO A 145 4.49 -7.40 -12.19
CA PRO A 145 5.46 -8.49 -12.36
C PRO A 145 4.81 -9.86 -12.63
N TRP A 146 3.51 -10.03 -12.39
CA TRP A 146 2.77 -11.25 -12.72
C TRP A 146 2.33 -11.33 -14.19
N ASP A 147 2.04 -10.17 -14.79
CA ASP A 147 1.80 -9.96 -16.20
C ASP A 147 2.19 -8.53 -16.57
N VAL A 148 3.27 -8.37 -17.34
CA VAL A 148 3.83 -7.06 -17.70
C VAL A 148 2.90 -6.20 -18.57
N ASN A 149 1.79 -6.74 -19.03
CA ASN A 149 0.75 -6.01 -19.76
C ASN A 149 -0.42 -5.56 -18.89
N ARG A 150 -0.28 -5.70 -17.56
CA ARG A 150 -1.29 -5.28 -16.59
C ARG A 150 -0.76 -4.22 -15.63
N THR A 151 -1.68 -3.49 -15.03
CA THR A 151 -1.37 -2.48 -14.03
C THR A 151 -0.76 -3.09 -12.76
N ALA A 152 0.21 -2.42 -12.18
CA ALA A 152 0.71 -2.74 -10.83
C ALA A 152 -0.20 -2.19 -9.73
N GLY A 153 -1.32 -1.57 -10.11
CA GLY A 153 -2.17 -0.83 -9.19
C GLY A 153 -1.60 0.53 -8.82
N GLY A 154 -2.21 1.19 -7.87
CA GLY A 154 -1.81 2.52 -7.41
C GLY A 154 -2.49 2.95 -6.11
N SER A 155 -1.95 3.98 -5.54
CA SER A 155 -0.87 4.81 -6.06
C SER A 155 0.55 4.33 -5.68
N SER A 156 0.72 3.30 -4.82
CA SER A 156 2.03 2.70 -4.50
C SER A 156 2.36 1.52 -5.44
N GLY A 157 2.01 1.60 -6.73
CA GLY A 157 2.20 0.50 -7.68
C GLY A 157 3.67 0.20 -7.95
N GLY A 158 4.53 1.23 -8.03
CA GLY A 158 5.97 1.03 -8.14
C GLY A 158 6.53 0.28 -6.92
N THR A 159 6.07 0.61 -5.71
CA THR A 159 6.48 -0.09 -4.49
C THR A 159 6.00 -1.55 -4.49
N GLY A 160 4.72 -1.79 -4.81
CA GLY A 160 4.16 -3.14 -4.90
C GLY A 160 4.90 -4.00 -5.92
N CYS A 161 5.07 -3.48 -7.13
CA CYS A 161 5.83 -4.16 -8.19
C CYS A 161 7.27 -4.48 -7.75
N ALA A 162 7.99 -3.50 -7.20
CA ALA A 162 9.39 -3.67 -6.80
C ALA A 162 9.57 -4.73 -5.69
N VAL A 163 8.71 -4.74 -4.67
CA VAL A 163 8.74 -5.75 -3.59
C VAL A 163 8.38 -7.13 -4.13
N ALA A 164 7.37 -7.26 -4.98
CA ALA A 164 6.98 -8.54 -5.59
C ALA A 164 8.07 -9.08 -6.52
N ALA A 165 8.75 -8.20 -7.26
CA ALA A 165 9.86 -8.56 -8.15
C ALA A 165 11.17 -8.85 -7.40
N GLY A 166 11.23 -8.69 -6.06
CA GLY A 166 12.42 -8.97 -5.26
C GLY A 166 13.49 -7.88 -5.32
N PHE A 167 13.11 -6.62 -5.57
CA PHE A 167 14.04 -5.47 -5.50
C PHE A 167 14.44 -5.10 -4.09
N ALA A 168 13.57 -5.36 -3.12
CA ALA A 168 13.82 -5.29 -1.69
C ALA A 168 12.75 -6.09 -0.94
N PRO A 169 13.00 -6.53 0.32
CA PRO A 169 11.99 -7.21 1.12
C PRO A 169 10.92 -6.25 1.66
N ILE A 170 11.24 -4.98 1.87
CA ILE A 170 10.36 -3.95 2.44
C ILE A 170 10.25 -2.77 1.48
N GLY A 171 9.02 -2.32 1.21
CA GLY A 171 8.76 -1.07 0.51
C GLY A 171 7.80 -0.18 1.32
N LEU A 172 8.10 1.12 1.41
CA LEU A 172 7.22 2.10 2.04
C LEU A 172 6.28 2.70 1.00
N GLY A 173 4.98 2.69 1.32
CA GLY A 173 3.92 3.29 0.52
C GLY A 173 3.08 4.27 1.32
N THR A 174 2.08 4.86 0.66
CA THR A 174 1.10 5.75 1.28
C THR A 174 -0.31 5.28 0.94
N ASP A 175 -1.29 5.47 1.83
CA ASP A 175 -2.67 5.04 1.64
C ASP A 175 -3.65 6.11 2.16
N LEU A 176 -4.43 6.65 1.23
CA LEU A 176 -5.57 7.50 1.53
C LEU A 176 -6.87 6.70 1.32
N GLY A 177 -7.01 6.03 0.18
CA GLY A 177 -8.21 5.30 -0.23
C GLY A 177 -7.93 3.88 -0.73
N GLY A 178 -6.81 3.26 -0.28
CA GLY A 178 -6.40 1.93 -0.72
C GLY A 178 -5.02 1.86 -1.36
N SER A 179 -4.27 2.97 -1.40
CA SER A 179 -3.03 3.07 -2.17
C SER A 179 -1.84 2.23 -1.66
N ILE A 180 -1.97 1.51 -0.54
CA ILE A 180 -1.11 0.40 -0.11
C ILE A 180 -1.81 -0.94 -0.45
N ARG A 181 -3.08 -1.08 -0.09
CA ARG A 181 -3.85 -2.32 -0.16
C ARG A 181 -4.16 -2.75 -1.59
N ILE A 182 -4.45 -1.80 -2.50
CA ILE A 182 -4.67 -2.06 -3.92
C ILE A 182 -3.41 -2.64 -4.58
N PRO A 183 -2.23 -1.97 -4.51
CA PRO A 183 -1.00 -2.56 -5.03
C PRO A 183 -0.61 -3.87 -4.34
N ALA A 184 -0.85 -4.00 -3.03
CA ALA A 184 -0.60 -5.26 -2.33
C ALA A 184 -1.45 -6.40 -2.93
N SER A 185 -2.75 -6.17 -3.16
CA SER A 185 -3.64 -7.14 -3.80
C SER A 185 -3.16 -7.53 -5.21
N PHE A 186 -2.92 -6.54 -6.07
CA PHE A 186 -2.54 -6.78 -7.47
C PHE A 186 -1.17 -7.41 -7.67
N ASN A 187 -0.28 -7.28 -6.67
CA ASN A 187 1.08 -7.83 -6.74
C ASN A 187 1.30 -9.05 -5.83
N GLY A 188 0.26 -9.57 -5.16
CA GLY A 188 0.34 -10.75 -4.31
C GLY A 188 1.17 -10.53 -3.03
N LEU A 189 1.01 -9.37 -2.39
CA LEU A 189 1.75 -8.92 -1.23
C LEU A 189 0.85 -8.71 0.00
N PHE A 190 1.51 -8.62 1.14
CA PHE A 190 0.95 -8.05 2.35
C PHE A 190 1.18 -6.54 2.36
N GLY A 191 0.12 -5.77 2.67
CA GLY A 191 0.23 -4.32 2.78
C GLY A 191 -0.76 -3.81 3.82
N ILE A 192 -0.26 -3.08 4.82
CA ILE A 192 -1.09 -2.56 5.90
C ILE A 192 -1.28 -1.04 5.79
N ARG A 193 -2.53 -0.62 5.86
CA ARG A 193 -2.93 0.73 6.21
C ARG A 193 -3.10 0.79 7.73
N PRO A 194 -2.12 1.34 8.47
CA PRO A 194 -2.28 1.53 9.92
C PRO A 194 -3.33 2.61 10.20
N VAL A 195 -3.72 2.76 11.47
CA VAL A 195 -4.55 3.90 11.86
C VAL A 195 -3.78 5.20 11.65
N PRO A 196 -4.46 6.32 11.33
CA PRO A 196 -3.82 7.64 11.26
C PRO A 196 -3.04 7.97 12.52
N GLY A 197 -1.84 8.51 12.36
CA GLY A 197 -0.93 8.84 13.45
C GLY A 197 -0.11 7.67 14.02
N ARG A 198 -0.34 6.42 13.62
CA ARG A 198 0.52 5.29 14.03
C ARG A 198 1.93 5.44 13.49
N VAL A 199 2.05 5.80 12.22
CA VAL A 199 3.29 6.22 11.58
C VAL A 199 3.19 7.73 11.40
N PRO A 200 4.06 8.54 12.01
CA PRO A 200 4.02 9.98 11.88
C PRO A 200 4.16 10.42 10.43
N PHE A 201 3.41 11.44 10.05
CA PHE A 201 3.37 11.96 8.69
C PHE A 201 4.05 13.35 8.63
N TYR A 202 5.38 13.35 8.55
CA TYR A 202 6.20 14.55 8.42
C TYR A 202 7.31 14.30 7.38
N PRO A 203 7.71 15.33 6.55
CA PRO A 203 7.09 16.65 6.46
C PRO A 203 5.75 16.64 5.72
N THR A 204 4.89 17.59 6.05
CA THR A 204 3.60 17.79 5.40
C THR A 204 3.19 19.27 5.42
N GLU A 205 2.53 19.73 4.36
CA GLU A 205 1.93 21.06 4.31
C GLU A 205 0.70 21.19 5.26
N PHE A 206 0.13 20.04 5.69
CA PHE A 206 -1.10 19.97 6.49
C PHE A 206 -0.90 19.09 7.72
N ALA A 207 -0.29 19.63 8.77
CA ALA A 207 -0.04 18.90 10.00
C ALA A 207 -1.33 18.42 10.69
N TRP A 208 -2.45 19.14 10.52
CA TRP A 208 -3.77 18.79 11.06
C TRP A 208 -4.68 18.15 10.00
N ASP A 209 -4.16 17.21 9.22
CA ASP A 209 -4.97 16.50 8.20
C ASP A 209 -5.89 15.46 8.84
N THR A 210 -7.03 15.94 9.38
CA THR A 210 -8.05 15.08 10.00
C THR A 210 -9.13 14.62 9.04
N LEU A 211 -9.32 15.31 7.90
CA LEU A 211 -10.36 14.99 6.92
C LEU A 211 -9.93 13.88 5.97
N VAL A 212 -8.72 13.96 5.44
CA VAL A 212 -8.25 13.03 4.40
C VAL A 212 -7.61 11.78 5.00
N GLN A 213 -7.01 11.89 6.18
CA GLN A 213 -6.38 10.78 6.92
C GLN A 213 -5.39 9.96 6.09
N HIS A 214 -4.49 10.66 5.41
CA HIS A 214 -3.41 10.04 4.66
C HIS A 214 -2.42 9.36 5.60
N VAL A 215 -2.02 8.12 5.31
CA VAL A 215 -1.09 7.36 6.14
C VAL A 215 0.08 6.83 5.33
N GLN A 216 1.20 6.56 5.99
CA GLN A 216 2.31 5.76 5.46
C GLN A 216 2.26 4.36 6.06
N GLY A 217 2.72 3.36 5.29
CA GLY A 217 2.79 1.99 5.78
C GLY A 217 3.61 1.10 4.84
N PRO A 218 4.02 -0.08 5.34
CA PRO A 218 4.85 -1.02 4.60
C PRO A 218 4.04 -1.94 3.67
N LEU A 219 4.72 -2.39 2.60
CA LEU A 219 4.37 -3.53 1.76
C LEU A 219 5.52 -4.55 1.84
N THR A 220 5.19 -5.83 2.00
CA THR A 220 6.15 -6.91 2.14
C THR A 220 5.64 -8.22 1.53
N ARG A 221 6.53 -9.21 1.36
CA ARG A 221 6.17 -10.54 0.86
C ARG A 221 5.67 -11.51 1.94
N ASN A 222 5.80 -11.16 3.22
CA ASN A 222 5.34 -11.96 4.36
C ASN A 222 4.90 -11.04 5.51
N VAL A 223 4.15 -11.61 6.47
CA VAL A 223 3.61 -10.84 7.61
C VAL A 223 4.68 -10.47 8.62
N GLU A 224 5.72 -11.29 8.77
CA GLU A 224 6.78 -11.07 9.77
C GLU A 224 7.58 -9.81 9.44
N ASP A 225 7.96 -9.63 8.17
CA ASP A 225 8.63 -8.41 7.69
C ASP A 225 7.72 -7.18 7.82
N LEU A 226 6.39 -7.36 7.63
CA LEU A 226 5.42 -6.27 7.81
C LEU A 226 5.37 -5.81 9.26
N GLY A 227 5.31 -6.76 10.21
CA GLY A 227 5.35 -6.48 11.64
C GLY A 227 6.66 -5.82 12.08
N LEU A 228 7.79 -6.30 11.56
CA LEU A 228 9.11 -5.70 11.80
C LEU A 228 9.19 -4.27 11.27
N ALA A 229 8.76 -4.02 10.03
CA ALA A 229 8.74 -2.67 9.46
C ALA A 229 7.81 -1.73 10.25
N LEU A 230 6.60 -2.19 10.60
CA LEU A 230 5.66 -1.36 11.37
C LEU A 230 6.20 -1.05 12.78
N SER A 231 6.93 -1.97 13.43
CA SER A 231 7.55 -1.72 14.73
C SER A 231 8.62 -0.63 14.69
N VAL A 232 9.34 -0.52 13.57
CA VAL A 232 10.34 0.55 13.34
C VAL A 232 9.66 1.88 13.03
N LEU A 233 8.55 1.86 12.29
CA LEU A 233 7.86 3.05 11.81
C LEU A 233 6.96 3.71 12.87
N ALA A 234 6.40 2.94 13.80
CA ALA A 234 5.43 3.39 14.77
C ALA A 234 6.04 4.28 15.88
N GLY A 235 5.18 5.09 16.50
CA GLY A 235 5.53 5.91 17.66
C GLY A 235 5.38 7.41 17.42
N CYS A 236 5.34 8.19 18.50
CA CYS A 236 5.12 9.63 18.48
C CYS A 236 6.28 10.40 17.81
N ASP A 237 5.96 11.52 17.20
CA ASP A 237 6.90 12.52 16.68
C ASP A 237 6.26 13.90 16.84
N ASP A 238 6.89 14.80 17.57
CA ASP A 238 6.34 16.13 17.89
C ASP A 238 6.13 17.02 16.64
N ARG A 239 6.74 16.66 15.50
CA ARG A 239 6.53 17.34 14.21
C ARG A 239 5.18 16.98 13.56
N ASP A 240 4.56 15.88 13.98
CA ASP A 240 3.19 15.48 13.59
C ASP A 240 2.29 15.53 14.84
N PRO A 241 1.46 16.58 15.00
CA PRO A 241 0.60 16.72 16.17
C PRO A 241 -0.51 15.67 16.28
N THR A 242 -0.73 14.87 15.21
CA THR A 242 -1.70 13.78 15.20
C THR A 242 -1.07 12.42 15.50
N SER A 243 0.25 12.35 15.64
CA SER A 243 0.97 11.11 15.92
C SER A 243 0.61 10.51 17.27
N LEU A 244 0.50 9.18 17.31
CA LEU A 244 0.05 8.45 18.49
C LEU A 244 1.23 8.13 19.43
N PRO A 245 1.04 8.24 20.75
CA PRO A 245 2.02 7.75 21.71
C PRO A 245 2.19 6.24 21.59
N ASP A 246 3.32 5.74 22.07
CA ASP A 246 3.54 4.29 22.18
C ASP A 246 2.48 3.67 23.10
N GLN A 247 1.81 2.65 22.59
CA GLN A 247 0.76 1.92 23.31
C GLN A 247 1.21 0.55 23.80
N GLY A 248 2.52 0.24 23.71
CA GLY A 248 3.07 -1.05 24.10
C GLY A 248 2.63 -2.23 23.22
N LEU A 249 2.25 -1.97 21.95
CA LEU A 249 1.88 -3.01 21.02
C LEU A 249 3.14 -3.69 20.43
N ASP A 250 3.19 -5.02 20.51
CA ASP A 250 4.29 -5.81 19.96
C ASP A 250 3.91 -6.37 18.58
N PHE A 251 4.15 -5.56 17.54
CA PHE A 251 3.85 -5.92 16.15
C PHE A 251 4.73 -7.08 15.65
N VAL A 252 5.98 -7.16 16.12
CA VAL A 252 6.89 -8.25 15.76
C VAL A 252 6.39 -9.58 16.31
N ARG A 253 6.02 -9.61 17.57
CA ARG A 253 5.47 -10.81 18.20
C ARG A 253 4.16 -11.23 17.56
N ALA A 254 3.23 -10.28 17.33
CA ALA A 254 1.94 -10.57 16.70
C ALA A 254 2.11 -11.18 15.29
N ALA A 255 3.03 -10.62 14.49
CA ALA A 255 3.33 -11.13 13.16
C ALA A 255 4.03 -12.49 13.19
N ARG A 256 4.98 -12.70 14.13
CA ARG A 256 5.74 -13.94 14.27
C ARG A 256 4.92 -15.07 14.88
N ASP A 257 4.18 -14.83 15.95
CA ASP A 257 3.52 -15.89 16.70
C ASP A 257 2.09 -16.17 16.19
N GLY A 258 1.46 -15.16 15.56
CA GLY A 258 0.03 -15.22 15.20
C GLY A 258 -0.87 -15.03 16.41
N LEU A 259 -2.15 -15.37 16.24
CA LEU A 259 -3.17 -15.33 17.28
C LEU A 259 -3.96 -16.64 17.32
N ASP A 260 -4.46 -17.00 18.50
CA ASP A 260 -5.55 -17.98 18.60
C ASP A 260 -6.84 -17.32 18.08
N LEU A 261 -7.37 -17.89 17.02
CA LEU A 261 -8.59 -17.42 16.36
C LEU A 261 -9.84 -18.20 16.78
N GLN A 262 -9.71 -19.20 17.69
CA GLN A 262 -10.84 -20.01 18.15
C GLN A 262 -11.93 -19.12 18.77
N GLY A 263 -13.16 -19.26 18.26
CA GLY A 263 -14.33 -18.51 18.73
C GLY A 263 -14.38 -17.05 18.36
N LYS A 264 -13.45 -16.54 17.52
CA LYS A 264 -13.50 -15.16 17.00
C LYS A 264 -14.63 -15.02 15.99
N HIS A 265 -15.38 -13.92 16.10
CA HIS A 265 -16.48 -13.59 15.19
C HIS A 265 -15.98 -12.71 14.05
N ILE A 266 -16.23 -13.15 12.82
CA ILE A 266 -15.79 -12.45 11.59
C ILE A 266 -17.02 -12.17 10.72
N ALA A 267 -17.21 -10.91 10.36
CA ALA A 267 -18.16 -10.54 9.33
C ALA A 267 -17.51 -10.66 7.93
N LEU A 268 -18.10 -11.45 7.05
CA LEU A 268 -17.76 -11.51 5.63
C LEU A 268 -18.67 -10.54 4.87
N SER A 269 -18.09 -9.55 4.19
CA SER A 269 -18.84 -8.67 3.31
C SER A 269 -18.20 -8.65 1.92
N ILE A 270 -18.77 -9.39 0.98
CA ILE A 270 -18.19 -9.53 -0.38
C ILE A 270 -18.24 -8.20 -1.14
N ASN A 271 -19.38 -7.54 -1.16
CA ASN A 271 -19.66 -6.39 -2.02
C ASN A 271 -20.15 -5.14 -1.28
N LEU A 272 -19.91 -5.07 0.04
CA LEU A 272 -20.36 -3.97 0.91
C LEU A 272 -21.87 -3.66 0.78
N GLY A 273 -22.69 -4.69 0.84
CA GLY A 273 -24.15 -4.54 0.73
C GLY A 273 -24.64 -4.20 -0.67
N GLY A 274 -23.90 -4.57 -1.72
CA GLY A 274 -24.22 -4.33 -3.12
C GLY A 274 -23.60 -3.04 -3.69
N LEU A 275 -22.78 -2.34 -2.91
CA LEU A 275 -22.15 -1.09 -3.35
C LEU A 275 -20.99 -1.32 -4.35
N VAL A 276 -20.27 -2.43 -4.22
CA VAL A 276 -19.05 -2.72 -4.98
C VAL A 276 -19.28 -3.85 -5.97
N PRO A 277 -19.02 -3.66 -7.26
CA PRO A 277 -18.99 -4.76 -8.21
C PRO A 277 -17.79 -5.67 -7.92
N VAL A 278 -18.03 -7.00 -7.90
CA VAL A 278 -17.00 -8.00 -7.58
C VAL A 278 -16.97 -9.09 -8.63
N ALA A 279 -15.79 -9.36 -9.18
CA ALA A 279 -15.57 -10.42 -10.16
C ALA A 279 -15.78 -11.81 -9.52
N PRO A 280 -16.34 -12.79 -10.27
CA PRO A 280 -16.61 -14.12 -9.74
C PRO A 280 -15.38 -14.83 -9.16
N ASP A 281 -14.21 -14.70 -9.79
CA ASP A 281 -12.96 -15.29 -9.29
C ASP A 281 -12.54 -14.66 -7.95
N VAL A 282 -12.73 -13.36 -7.81
CA VAL A 282 -12.44 -12.63 -6.56
C VAL A 282 -13.40 -13.06 -5.45
N GLU A 283 -14.70 -13.13 -5.75
CA GLU A 283 -15.71 -13.62 -4.79
C GLU A 283 -15.38 -15.05 -4.35
N ALA A 284 -15.09 -15.94 -5.29
CA ALA A 284 -14.75 -17.33 -5.00
C ALA A 284 -13.51 -17.46 -4.09
N ALA A 285 -12.46 -16.70 -4.37
CA ALA A 285 -11.22 -16.70 -3.58
C ALA A 285 -11.47 -16.15 -2.16
N VAL A 286 -12.26 -15.09 -2.01
CA VAL A 286 -12.56 -14.50 -0.70
C VAL A 286 -13.49 -15.39 0.12
N ARG A 287 -14.47 -16.08 -0.51
CA ARG A 287 -15.29 -17.10 0.18
C ARG A 287 -14.45 -18.30 0.62
N ALA A 288 -13.48 -18.73 -0.21
CA ALA A 288 -12.54 -19.78 0.19
C ALA A 288 -11.68 -19.34 1.38
N ALA A 289 -11.23 -18.09 1.42
CA ALA A 289 -10.51 -17.53 2.57
C ALA A 289 -11.39 -17.47 3.83
N ALA A 290 -12.67 -17.11 3.71
CA ALA A 290 -13.63 -17.12 4.79
C ALA A 290 -13.81 -18.54 5.39
N ASN A 291 -13.92 -19.56 4.52
CA ASN A 291 -13.92 -20.97 4.95
C ASN A 291 -12.58 -21.35 5.62
N GLY A 292 -11.47 -20.78 5.17
CA GLY A 292 -10.16 -20.93 5.83
C GLY A 292 -10.18 -20.43 7.27
N PHE A 293 -10.74 -19.24 7.52
CA PHE A 293 -10.93 -18.73 8.88
C PHE A 293 -11.88 -19.61 9.71
N ALA A 294 -12.95 -20.11 9.12
CA ALA A 294 -13.84 -21.05 9.81
C ALA A 294 -13.11 -22.34 10.22
N SER A 295 -12.21 -22.85 9.37
CA SER A 295 -11.37 -24.03 9.70
C SER A 295 -10.37 -23.78 10.84
N LEU A 296 -10.03 -22.51 11.10
CA LEU A 296 -9.22 -22.07 12.23
C LEU A 296 -10.04 -21.81 13.50
N GLY A 297 -11.33 -22.16 13.48
CA GLY A 297 -12.24 -22.06 14.62
C GLY A 297 -12.97 -20.74 14.75
N CYS A 298 -12.90 -19.86 13.75
CA CYS A 298 -13.71 -18.64 13.73
C CYS A 298 -15.18 -18.93 13.44
N VAL A 299 -16.06 -18.09 13.98
CA VAL A 299 -17.47 -17.99 13.57
C VAL A 299 -17.54 -16.94 12.46
N VAL A 300 -17.76 -17.39 11.23
CA VAL A 300 -17.84 -16.48 10.07
C VAL A 300 -19.29 -16.34 9.62
N GLU A 301 -19.78 -15.10 9.57
CA GLU A 301 -21.15 -14.77 9.17
C GLU A 301 -21.12 -13.77 8.01
N GLU A 302 -21.96 -13.96 6.99
CA GLU A 302 -22.13 -12.99 5.94
C GLU A 302 -23.02 -11.85 6.44
N ASP A 303 -22.40 -10.67 6.68
CA ASP A 303 -23.08 -9.50 7.22
C ASP A 303 -22.38 -8.21 6.75
N CYS A 304 -23.12 -7.11 6.71
CA CYS A 304 -22.61 -5.80 6.31
C CYS A 304 -23.30 -4.69 7.11
N PHE A 305 -22.55 -3.68 7.48
CA PHE A 305 -23.11 -2.42 7.98
C PHE A 305 -23.62 -1.57 6.81
N ASP A 306 -24.49 -0.59 7.10
CA ASP A 306 -25.04 0.32 6.10
C ASP A 306 -23.94 1.24 5.53
N THR A 307 -23.72 1.16 4.21
CA THR A 307 -22.70 1.87 3.44
C THR A 307 -23.27 3.02 2.58
N THR A 308 -24.56 3.33 2.70
CA THR A 308 -25.29 4.25 1.81
C THR A 308 -24.63 5.61 1.60
N ASP A 309 -23.99 6.17 2.65
CA ASP A 309 -23.41 7.51 2.59
C ASP A 309 -21.96 7.54 2.08
N LEU A 310 -21.33 6.39 1.80
CA LEU A 310 -19.89 6.28 1.56
C LEU A 310 -19.43 7.21 0.41
N THR A 311 -20.15 7.21 -0.71
CA THR A 311 -19.77 8.02 -1.88
C THR A 311 -19.84 9.52 -1.61
N ALA A 312 -20.87 9.97 -0.87
CA ALA A 312 -21.00 11.37 -0.47
C ALA A 312 -19.89 11.80 0.52
N ILE A 313 -19.53 10.91 1.47
CA ILE A 313 -18.41 11.13 2.39
C ILE A 313 -17.10 11.30 1.62
N ILE A 314 -16.80 10.37 0.69
CA ILE A 314 -15.58 10.41 -0.12
C ILE A 314 -15.57 11.69 -0.96
N ARG A 315 -16.68 12.03 -1.64
CA ARG A 315 -16.78 13.23 -2.48
C ARG A 315 -16.41 14.48 -1.69
N GLY A 316 -17.04 14.73 -0.55
CA GLY A 316 -16.81 15.95 0.22
C GLY A 316 -15.43 16.03 0.87
N THR A 317 -15.00 14.94 1.58
CA THR A 317 -13.72 14.93 2.28
C THR A 317 -12.53 14.98 1.31
N ARG A 318 -12.62 14.24 0.18
CA ARG A 318 -11.58 14.24 -0.84
C ARG A 318 -11.49 15.58 -1.56
N SER A 319 -12.63 16.20 -1.90
CA SER A 319 -12.65 17.49 -2.58
C SER A 319 -12.01 18.59 -1.74
N PHE A 320 -12.27 18.63 -0.42
CA PHE A 320 -11.55 19.52 0.48
C PHE A 320 -10.03 19.34 0.35
N GLY A 321 -9.53 18.11 0.42
CA GLY A 321 -8.09 17.83 0.32
C GLY A 321 -7.50 18.18 -1.05
N MET A 322 -8.27 17.99 -2.14
CA MET A 322 -7.84 18.37 -3.48
C MET A 322 -7.68 19.89 -3.63
N ILE A 323 -8.67 20.66 -3.20
CA ILE A 323 -8.62 22.13 -3.26
C ILE A 323 -7.50 22.64 -2.36
N ALA A 324 -7.44 22.20 -1.10
CA ALA A 324 -6.45 22.69 -0.14
C ALA A 324 -5.00 22.49 -0.60
N ARG A 325 -4.71 21.38 -1.33
CA ARG A 325 -3.32 21.04 -1.74
C ARG A 325 -2.95 21.47 -3.14
N TYR A 326 -3.93 21.57 -4.06
CA TYR A 326 -3.59 21.61 -5.48
C TYR A 326 -4.18 22.79 -6.25
N ILE A 327 -5.07 23.61 -5.66
CA ILE A 327 -5.73 24.68 -6.42
C ILE A 327 -4.73 25.71 -6.96
N ASP A 328 -3.79 26.17 -6.14
CA ASP A 328 -2.79 27.17 -6.56
C ASP A 328 -1.86 26.61 -7.64
N ARG A 329 -1.47 25.32 -7.49
CA ARG A 329 -0.65 24.61 -8.50
C ARG A 329 -1.42 24.42 -9.81
N TYR A 330 -2.71 24.14 -9.73
CA TYR A 330 -3.58 24.01 -10.90
C TYR A 330 -3.75 25.34 -11.63
N GLU A 331 -3.98 26.44 -10.93
CA GLU A 331 -4.13 27.77 -11.51
C GLU A 331 -2.82 28.23 -12.20
N ALA A 332 -1.68 27.92 -11.61
CA ALA A 332 -0.37 28.30 -12.15
C ALA A 332 0.13 27.37 -13.27
N HIS A 333 -0.12 26.06 -13.18
CA HIS A 333 0.57 25.03 -13.97
C HIS A 333 -0.34 23.90 -14.46
N GLY A 334 -1.65 24.08 -14.52
CA GLY A 334 -2.60 23.01 -14.90
C GLY A 334 -2.31 22.34 -16.25
N ALA A 335 -1.71 23.07 -17.21
CA ALA A 335 -1.35 22.50 -18.51
C ALA A 335 -0.22 21.45 -18.45
N GLU A 336 0.54 21.38 -17.36
CA GLU A 336 1.64 20.44 -17.14
C GLU A 336 1.20 19.20 -16.34
N MET A 337 -0.05 19.17 -15.85
CA MET A 337 -0.61 18.09 -15.04
C MET A 337 -1.22 16.98 -15.90
N THR A 338 -1.26 15.77 -15.35
CA THR A 338 -1.94 14.62 -15.97
C THR A 338 -3.46 14.77 -15.95
N ALA A 339 -4.14 14.21 -16.95
CA ALA A 339 -5.61 14.25 -17.05
C ALA A 339 -6.32 13.67 -15.81
N PRO A 340 -5.88 12.55 -15.19
CA PRO A 340 -6.50 12.03 -13.97
C PRO A 340 -6.45 13.02 -12.80
N LEU A 341 -5.35 13.73 -12.59
CA LEU A 341 -5.23 14.74 -11.54
C LEU A 341 -6.10 15.96 -11.85
N LEU A 342 -6.05 16.48 -13.09
CA LEU A 342 -6.87 17.61 -13.55
C LEU A 342 -8.36 17.34 -13.35
N ASN A 343 -8.84 16.16 -13.73
CA ASN A 343 -10.25 15.80 -13.60
C ASN A 343 -10.69 15.79 -12.13
N GLN A 344 -9.83 15.31 -11.23
CA GLN A 344 -10.12 15.30 -9.79
C GLN A 344 -10.16 16.71 -9.20
N ILE A 345 -9.23 17.59 -9.59
CA ILE A 345 -9.22 18.99 -9.14
C ILE A 345 -10.49 19.71 -9.66
N LYS A 346 -10.81 19.57 -10.95
CA LYS A 346 -12.03 20.17 -11.55
C LYS A 346 -13.29 19.66 -10.88
N GLY A 347 -13.41 18.34 -10.63
CA GLY A 347 -14.54 17.77 -9.91
C GLY A 347 -14.63 18.26 -8.46
N ALA A 348 -13.49 18.53 -7.81
CA ALA A 348 -13.47 19.11 -6.47
C ALA A 348 -13.93 20.58 -6.44
N MET A 349 -13.66 21.36 -7.50
CA MET A 349 -14.13 22.76 -7.63
C MET A 349 -15.65 22.87 -7.77
N GLU A 350 -16.35 21.79 -8.17
CA GLU A 350 -17.81 21.74 -8.25
C GLU A 350 -18.46 21.51 -6.87
N VAL A 351 -17.69 21.14 -5.85
CA VAL A 351 -18.21 20.81 -4.50
C VAL A 351 -18.23 22.06 -3.63
N ASP A 352 -19.41 22.38 -3.10
CA ASP A 352 -19.55 23.55 -2.24
C ASP A 352 -19.24 23.23 -0.74
N VAL A 353 -19.14 24.28 0.07
CA VAL A 353 -18.85 24.14 1.50
C VAL A 353 -19.93 23.35 2.26
N ARG A 354 -21.18 23.35 1.78
CA ARG A 354 -22.28 22.59 2.41
C ARG A 354 -22.11 21.10 2.15
N GLU A 355 -21.69 20.72 0.96
CA GLU A 355 -21.37 19.32 0.65
C GLU A 355 -20.19 18.82 1.51
N VAL A 356 -19.13 19.62 1.66
CA VAL A 356 -17.98 19.27 2.53
C VAL A 356 -18.42 19.10 3.99
N THR A 357 -19.17 20.05 4.55
CA THR A 357 -19.65 19.99 5.93
C THR A 357 -20.65 18.86 6.15
N ASN A 358 -21.50 18.58 5.17
CA ASN A 358 -22.41 17.43 5.22
C ASN A 358 -21.65 16.11 5.18
N ALA A 359 -20.61 15.99 4.34
CA ALA A 359 -19.77 14.81 4.28
C ALA A 359 -19.11 14.48 5.63
N GLU A 360 -18.65 15.48 6.38
CA GLU A 360 -18.07 15.27 7.71
C GLU A 360 -19.12 14.83 8.74
N ARG A 361 -20.35 15.35 8.65
CA ARG A 361 -21.46 14.88 9.48
C ARG A 361 -21.83 13.42 9.15
N LEU A 362 -21.99 13.10 7.85
CA LEU A 362 -22.25 11.73 7.39
C LEU A 362 -21.13 10.77 7.78
N ARG A 363 -19.87 11.22 7.75
CA ARG A 363 -18.71 10.42 8.19
C ARG A 363 -18.78 10.08 9.67
N SER A 364 -19.26 11.02 10.51
CA SER A 364 -19.47 10.77 11.94
C SER A 364 -20.55 9.71 12.16
N ASP A 365 -21.67 9.79 11.42
CA ASP A 365 -22.75 8.79 11.47
C ASP A 365 -22.28 7.43 10.95
N TYR A 366 -21.52 7.41 9.85
CA TYR A 366 -20.90 6.21 9.28
C TYR A 366 -19.94 5.53 10.29
N TRP A 367 -19.08 6.32 10.94
CA TRP A 367 -18.24 5.81 12.02
C TRP A 367 -19.06 5.14 13.12
N HIS A 368 -20.15 5.75 13.56
CA HIS A 368 -20.99 5.17 14.60
C HIS A 368 -21.70 3.87 14.15
N ARG A 369 -22.05 3.74 12.86
CA ARG A 369 -22.58 2.47 12.31
C ARG A 369 -21.50 1.37 12.34
N VAL A 370 -20.31 1.66 11.81
CA VAL A 370 -19.18 0.71 11.80
C VAL A 370 -18.75 0.32 13.21
N ARG A 371 -18.64 1.30 14.12
CA ARG A 371 -18.30 1.03 15.53
C ARG A 371 -19.31 0.11 16.22
N ARG A 372 -20.62 0.33 16.00
CA ARG A 372 -21.65 -0.56 16.56
C ARG A 372 -21.60 -1.96 15.93
N PHE A 373 -21.31 -2.06 14.65
CA PHE A 373 -21.11 -3.30 13.95
C PHE A 373 -19.97 -4.12 14.56
N LEU A 374 -18.83 -3.48 14.84
CA LEU A 374 -17.66 -4.09 15.47
C LEU A 374 -17.87 -4.45 16.97
N LEU A 375 -19.02 -4.17 17.58
CA LEU A 375 -19.37 -4.74 18.89
C LEU A 375 -19.80 -6.20 18.81
N ARG A 376 -20.17 -6.66 17.61
CA ARG A 376 -20.59 -8.07 17.35
C ARG A 376 -19.48 -8.90 16.72
N TYR A 377 -18.52 -8.24 16.04
CA TYR A 377 -17.47 -8.90 15.27
C TYR A 377 -16.09 -8.44 15.71
N ASP A 378 -15.15 -9.39 15.83
CA ASP A 378 -13.73 -9.10 16.08
C ASP A 378 -13.06 -8.53 14.84
N TYR A 379 -13.46 -9.00 13.64
CA TYR A 379 -12.90 -8.59 12.36
C TYR A 379 -13.99 -8.45 11.28
N ILE A 380 -13.68 -7.67 10.26
CA ILE A 380 -14.42 -7.64 9.01
C ILE A 380 -13.46 -8.11 7.92
N ILE A 381 -13.91 -9.02 7.05
CA ILE A 381 -13.17 -9.45 5.87
C ILE A 381 -13.95 -9.11 4.61
N THR A 382 -13.23 -8.58 3.61
CA THR A 382 -13.77 -8.19 2.30
C THR A 382 -12.74 -8.52 1.21
N PRO A 383 -13.10 -8.50 -0.08
CA PRO A 383 -12.09 -8.33 -1.12
C PRO A 383 -11.28 -7.04 -0.85
N ALA A 384 -9.97 -7.08 -1.05
CA ALA A 384 -9.17 -5.84 -1.01
C ALA A 384 -9.52 -4.93 -2.21
N VAL A 385 -9.84 -5.54 -3.35
CA VAL A 385 -10.31 -4.90 -4.59
C VAL A 385 -11.35 -5.83 -5.23
N GLY A 386 -12.35 -5.27 -5.89
CA GLY A 386 -13.44 -6.05 -6.51
C GLY A 386 -13.05 -6.83 -7.77
N ASP A 387 -11.86 -6.59 -8.34
CA ASP A 387 -11.36 -7.30 -9.52
C ASP A 387 -9.85 -7.53 -9.43
N THR A 388 -9.27 -8.29 -10.35
CA THR A 388 -7.81 -8.44 -10.52
C THR A 388 -7.22 -7.31 -11.37
N ALA A 389 -5.88 -7.30 -11.53
CA ALA A 389 -5.18 -6.23 -12.25
C ALA A 389 -5.67 -6.11 -13.70
N PHE A 390 -6.17 -4.94 -14.08
CA PHE A 390 -6.66 -4.66 -15.45
C PHE A 390 -5.50 -4.48 -16.46
N ARG A 391 -5.83 -4.62 -17.75
CA ARG A 391 -4.86 -4.53 -18.84
C ARG A 391 -4.41 -3.09 -19.10
N LEU A 392 -3.12 -2.92 -19.42
CA LEU A 392 -2.53 -1.64 -19.83
C LEU A 392 -2.60 -1.40 -21.34
N ASP A 393 -2.72 -2.47 -22.13
CA ASP A 393 -2.77 -2.43 -23.59
C ASP A 393 -4.20 -2.38 -24.14
N ALA A 394 -5.19 -2.10 -23.30
CA ALA A 394 -6.60 -1.97 -23.63
C ALA A 394 -7.22 -0.78 -22.85
N PRO A 395 -8.37 -0.24 -23.30
CA PRO A 395 -9.16 0.69 -22.51
C PRO A 395 -9.54 0.12 -21.14
N LEU A 396 -9.87 0.99 -20.17
CA LEU A 396 -10.44 0.55 -18.90
C LEU A 396 -11.65 -0.36 -19.13
N PRO A 397 -11.78 -1.45 -18.37
CA PRO A 397 -12.94 -2.32 -18.49
C PRO A 397 -14.24 -1.55 -18.20
N ASP A 398 -15.30 -1.90 -18.91
CA ASP A 398 -16.67 -1.48 -18.67
C ASP A 398 -17.53 -2.60 -18.04
N HIS A 399 -16.88 -3.72 -17.71
CA HIS A 399 -17.45 -4.88 -17.04
C HIS A 399 -16.57 -5.32 -15.88
N VAL A 400 -17.21 -5.95 -14.87
CA VAL A 400 -16.54 -6.70 -13.80
C VAL A 400 -17.14 -8.11 -13.83
N GLY A 401 -16.33 -9.12 -14.20
CA GLY A 401 -16.85 -10.40 -14.61
C GLY A 401 -17.74 -10.23 -15.85
N GLU A 402 -18.97 -10.73 -15.81
CA GLU A 402 -19.98 -10.58 -16.87
C GLU A 402 -20.89 -9.35 -16.69
N ALA A 403 -20.81 -8.66 -15.55
CA ALA A 403 -21.66 -7.54 -15.20
C ALA A 403 -21.13 -6.22 -15.77
N ALA A 404 -21.94 -5.53 -16.58
CA ALA A 404 -21.66 -4.17 -17.02
C ALA A 404 -21.65 -3.21 -15.82
N VAL A 405 -20.66 -2.32 -15.75
CA VAL A 405 -20.49 -1.35 -14.67
C VAL A 405 -20.49 0.08 -15.21
N ALA A 406 -21.17 0.97 -14.50
CA ALA A 406 -21.19 2.39 -14.86
C ALA A 406 -19.83 3.06 -14.63
N ARG A 407 -19.08 2.59 -13.63
CA ARG A 407 -17.75 3.06 -13.28
C ARG A 407 -16.89 1.90 -12.81
N TYR A 408 -15.86 1.56 -13.56
CA TYR A 408 -14.93 0.50 -13.18
C TYR A 408 -14.23 0.79 -11.83
N TYR A 409 -13.99 2.06 -11.53
CA TYR A 409 -13.33 2.48 -10.29
C TYR A 409 -14.10 2.15 -9.00
N ASP A 410 -15.38 1.77 -9.10
CA ASP A 410 -16.16 1.36 -7.92
C ASP A 410 -15.62 0.06 -7.28
N ILE A 411 -14.83 -0.73 -8.01
CA ILE A 411 -14.12 -1.91 -7.46
C ILE A 411 -13.15 -1.56 -6.30
N PHE A 412 -12.72 -0.31 -6.19
CA PHE A 412 -11.79 0.15 -5.15
C PHE A 412 -12.49 0.67 -3.88
N LEU A 413 -13.81 0.76 -3.89
CA LEU A 413 -14.59 1.26 -2.74
C LEU A 413 -14.48 0.34 -1.52
N THR A 414 -14.15 -0.96 -1.70
CA THR A 414 -13.86 -1.87 -0.57
C THR A 414 -12.74 -1.35 0.31
N ALA A 415 -11.65 -0.86 -0.29
CA ALA A 415 -10.54 -0.27 0.45
C ALA A 415 -10.91 1.09 1.05
N TYR A 416 -11.67 1.90 0.30
CA TYR A 416 -12.04 3.25 0.72
C TYR A 416 -13.01 3.25 1.90
N ALA A 417 -13.93 2.29 1.98
CA ALA A 417 -14.94 2.16 3.04
C ALA A 417 -14.34 2.18 4.45
N PHE A 418 -13.15 1.64 4.62
CA PHE A 418 -12.46 1.61 5.89
C PHE A 418 -11.44 2.75 6.06
N SER A 419 -10.98 3.34 4.96
CA SER A 419 -10.13 4.54 5.02
C SER A 419 -10.84 5.71 5.71
N VAL A 420 -12.11 5.96 5.37
CA VAL A 420 -12.92 7.05 5.96
C VAL A 420 -13.20 6.87 7.45
N THR A 421 -13.04 5.64 7.98
CA THR A 421 -13.21 5.34 9.41
C THR A 421 -11.93 5.46 10.23
N GLY A 422 -10.76 5.45 9.56
CA GLY A 422 -9.46 5.40 10.22
C GLY A 422 -9.14 4.06 10.90
N LEU A 423 -9.89 2.97 10.62
CA LEU A 423 -9.58 1.63 11.12
C LEU A 423 -8.32 1.06 10.47
N PRO A 424 -7.56 0.21 11.18
CA PRO A 424 -6.46 -0.53 10.60
C PRO A 424 -7.01 -1.57 9.62
N ALA A 425 -6.43 -1.62 8.41
CA ALA A 425 -6.84 -2.54 7.36
C ALA A 425 -5.63 -3.07 6.60
N MET A 426 -5.63 -4.35 6.28
CA MET A 426 -4.50 -5.03 5.66
C MET A 426 -4.96 -5.87 4.46
N SER A 427 -4.27 -5.76 3.33
CA SER A 427 -4.41 -6.70 2.23
C SER A 427 -3.52 -7.93 2.48
N VAL A 428 -4.10 -9.12 2.28
CA VAL A 428 -3.46 -10.42 2.48
C VAL A 428 -3.70 -11.27 1.23
N PRO A 429 -2.68 -11.90 0.63
CA PRO A 429 -2.87 -12.81 -0.50
C PRO A 429 -3.79 -13.98 -0.13
N CYS A 430 -4.88 -14.19 -0.88
CA CYS A 430 -5.86 -15.23 -0.58
C CYS A 430 -6.15 -16.18 -1.74
N GLY A 431 -5.65 -15.90 -2.94
CA GLY A 431 -5.88 -16.75 -4.11
C GLY A 431 -5.33 -16.14 -5.39
N PHE A 432 -5.72 -16.76 -6.49
CA PHE A 432 -5.39 -16.34 -7.86
C PHE A 432 -6.62 -16.51 -8.74
N ASP A 433 -6.76 -15.61 -9.73
CA ASP A 433 -7.77 -15.79 -10.78
C ASP A 433 -7.38 -16.90 -11.78
N GLN A 434 -8.25 -17.19 -12.74
CA GLN A 434 -8.01 -18.19 -13.80
C GLN A 434 -6.79 -17.87 -14.69
N ASN A 435 -6.32 -16.62 -14.71
CA ASN A 435 -5.12 -16.18 -15.44
C ASN A 435 -3.85 -16.24 -14.57
N GLY A 436 -3.98 -16.64 -13.31
CA GLY A 436 -2.89 -16.69 -12.34
C GLY A 436 -2.51 -15.33 -11.75
N LEU A 437 -3.39 -14.33 -11.84
CA LEU A 437 -3.20 -13.03 -11.19
C LEU A 437 -3.59 -13.09 -9.71
N PRO A 438 -2.84 -12.44 -8.81
CA PRO A 438 -3.13 -12.46 -7.39
C PRO A 438 -4.45 -11.81 -7.02
N ILE A 439 -5.07 -12.36 -5.98
CA ILE A 439 -6.26 -11.82 -5.32
C ILE A 439 -5.94 -11.55 -3.85
N GLY A 440 -6.28 -10.35 -3.39
CA GLY A 440 -6.11 -9.93 -1.99
C GLY A 440 -7.42 -9.97 -1.21
N LEU A 441 -7.37 -10.58 -0.01
CA LEU A 441 -8.35 -10.42 1.04
C LEU A 441 -8.02 -9.17 1.85
N GLN A 442 -8.99 -8.36 2.23
CA GLN A 442 -8.79 -7.29 3.20
C GLN A 442 -9.27 -7.75 4.59
N ILE A 443 -8.40 -7.66 5.59
CA ILE A 443 -8.72 -7.87 7.00
C ILE A 443 -8.77 -6.50 7.67
N VAL A 444 -9.91 -6.16 8.29
CA VAL A 444 -10.12 -4.93 9.04
C VAL A 444 -10.30 -5.29 10.51
N GLY A 445 -9.51 -4.67 11.37
CA GLY A 445 -9.54 -4.95 12.81
C GLY A 445 -10.07 -3.80 13.67
N PRO A 446 -10.12 -4.01 14.98
CA PRO A 446 -10.52 -2.98 15.94
C PRO A 446 -9.60 -1.76 15.89
N ARG A 447 -10.16 -0.59 16.22
CA ARG A 447 -9.42 0.67 16.25
C ARG A 447 -8.17 0.58 17.13
N LEU A 448 -7.03 1.07 16.63
CA LEU A 448 -5.72 1.11 17.31
C LEU A 448 -5.12 -0.28 17.61
N ARG A 449 -5.56 -1.34 16.93
CA ARG A 449 -5.13 -2.71 17.17
C ARG A 449 -4.57 -3.36 15.90
N GLU A 450 -3.54 -2.75 15.33
CA GLU A 450 -2.80 -3.31 14.19
C GLU A 450 -2.15 -4.66 14.54
N ASP A 451 -1.79 -4.86 15.80
CA ASP A 451 -1.29 -6.13 16.32
C ASP A 451 -2.28 -7.29 16.13
N LEU A 452 -3.58 -7.05 16.35
CA LEU A 452 -4.62 -8.05 16.11
C LEU A 452 -4.78 -8.35 14.60
N VAL A 453 -4.69 -7.33 13.74
CA VAL A 453 -4.74 -7.51 12.28
C VAL A 453 -3.56 -8.33 11.79
N LEU A 454 -2.33 -7.99 12.24
CA LEU A 454 -1.10 -8.72 11.93
C LEU A 454 -1.18 -10.17 12.40
N GLY A 455 -1.62 -10.41 13.65
CA GLY A 455 -1.73 -11.73 14.21
C GLY A 455 -2.76 -12.61 13.50
N ALA A 456 -3.92 -12.06 13.15
CA ALA A 456 -4.93 -12.77 12.36
C ALA A 456 -4.42 -13.12 10.96
N ALA A 457 -3.77 -12.15 10.28
CA ALA A 457 -3.14 -12.37 8.98
C ALA A 457 -2.03 -13.43 9.03
N SER A 458 -1.21 -13.44 10.09
CA SER A 458 -0.15 -14.41 10.31
C SER A 458 -0.70 -15.81 10.47
N THR A 459 -1.69 -16.01 11.35
CA THR A 459 -2.33 -17.32 11.56
C THR A 459 -2.99 -17.82 10.28
N PHE A 460 -3.72 -16.96 9.58
CA PHE A 460 -4.37 -17.30 8.30
C PHE A 460 -3.35 -17.68 7.23
N SER A 461 -2.31 -16.88 7.00
CA SER A 461 -1.36 -17.08 5.92
C SER A 461 -0.47 -18.33 6.10
N ARG A 462 -0.24 -18.75 7.34
CA ARG A 462 0.46 -20.02 7.62
C ARG A 462 -0.39 -21.23 7.27
N ALA A 463 -1.68 -21.17 7.57
CA ALA A 463 -2.61 -22.25 7.24
C ALA A 463 -2.94 -22.28 5.74
N HIS A 464 -2.92 -21.13 5.08
CA HIS A 464 -3.27 -20.95 3.67
C HIS A 464 -2.18 -20.14 2.93
N PRO A 465 -1.01 -20.75 2.58
CA PRO A 465 0.20 -20.05 2.18
C PRO A 465 0.19 -19.61 0.70
N GLN A 466 -0.79 -18.85 0.25
CA GLN A 466 -0.86 -18.30 -1.13
C GLN A 466 0.33 -17.36 -1.44
N HIS A 467 0.88 -16.71 -0.43
CA HIS A 467 2.00 -15.78 -0.54
C HIS A 467 3.35 -16.42 -0.92
N VAL A 468 3.48 -17.74 -0.85
CA VAL A 468 4.73 -18.43 -1.25
C VAL A 468 4.93 -18.46 -2.76
N ARG A 469 3.85 -18.35 -3.55
CA ARG A 469 3.95 -18.23 -5.00
C ARG A 469 4.61 -16.90 -5.36
N ARG A 470 5.50 -16.93 -6.34
CA ARG A 470 6.26 -15.76 -6.81
C ARG A 470 5.95 -15.45 -8.26
N ALA A 471 6.02 -14.15 -8.59
CA ALA A 471 5.90 -13.70 -9.97
C ALA A 471 7.10 -14.20 -10.81
N ALA A 472 6.82 -14.77 -11.97
CA ALA A 472 7.81 -15.06 -12.99
C ALA A 472 7.72 -13.96 -14.06
N VAL A 473 8.62 -12.97 -13.98
CA VAL A 473 8.57 -11.80 -14.87
C VAL A 473 8.97 -12.21 -16.29
N ASP A 474 8.03 -12.14 -17.22
CA ASP A 474 8.30 -12.33 -18.64
C ASP A 474 8.63 -10.97 -19.29
N ILE A 475 9.93 -10.69 -19.41
CA ILE A 475 10.41 -9.41 -19.95
C ILE A 475 10.20 -9.26 -21.46
N ASP A 476 9.94 -10.35 -22.18
CA ASP A 476 9.77 -10.38 -23.63
C ASP A 476 8.30 -10.20 -24.05
N ALA A 477 7.34 -10.35 -23.12
CA ALA A 477 5.92 -10.27 -23.39
C ALA A 477 5.35 -8.84 -23.46
N VAL A 478 6.18 -7.81 -23.42
CA VAL A 478 5.78 -6.37 -23.31
C VAL A 478 4.99 -5.91 -24.54
N ARG A 479 3.83 -5.30 -24.31
CA ARG A 479 3.02 -4.59 -25.31
C ARG A 479 2.97 -3.10 -25.02
N PRO A 480 2.71 -2.25 -26.04
CA PRO A 480 2.47 -0.82 -25.83
C PRO A 480 1.33 -0.56 -24.86
N VAL A 481 1.44 0.48 -24.03
CA VAL A 481 0.33 0.96 -23.21
C VAL A 481 -0.66 1.70 -24.11
N ALA A 482 -1.95 1.38 -24.03
CA ALA A 482 -2.95 1.94 -24.94
C ALA A 482 -3.20 3.43 -24.68
N ASP A 483 -3.50 3.78 -23.43
CA ASP A 483 -3.58 5.17 -22.95
C ASP A 483 -3.33 5.18 -21.44
N ALA A 484 -2.15 5.66 -21.05
CA ALA A 484 -1.75 5.71 -19.64
C ALA A 484 -2.59 6.69 -18.80
N PHE A 485 -3.30 7.63 -19.46
CA PHE A 485 -4.02 8.73 -18.84
C PHE A 485 -5.51 8.77 -19.21
N ALA A 486 -6.04 7.71 -19.85
CA ALA A 486 -7.47 7.58 -20.15
C ALA A 486 -8.35 7.47 -18.89
N SER A 487 -7.74 7.21 -17.74
CA SER A 487 -8.43 7.18 -16.46
C SER A 487 -9.12 8.52 -16.19
N PRO A 488 -10.44 8.53 -15.89
CA PRO A 488 -11.12 9.76 -15.47
C PRO A 488 -10.61 10.24 -14.11
N GLY A 489 -9.72 9.50 -13.45
CA GLY A 489 -9.44 9.65 -12.04
C GLY A 489 -10.63 9.21 -11.18
N LEU A 490 -10.47 9.16 -9.86
CA LEU A 490 -11.56 8.89 -8.93
C LEU A 490 -12.46 10.15 -8.79
N VAL A 491 -13.19 10.49 -9.86
CA VAL A 491 -14.17 11.58 -9.84
C VAL A 491 -15.47 11.03 -9.27
N MET A 492 -15.80 11.43 -8.06
CA MET A 492 -17.06 11.09 -7.41
C MET A 492 -18.13 12.10 -7.89
N ARG A 493 -18.88 11.72 -8.92
CA ARG A 493 -20.05 12.49 -9.38
C ARG A 493 -21.29 12.11 -8.61
#